data_e3060e17c7883ed6d4638233f752d0d3
#
_entry.id   e3060e17c7883ed6d4638233f752d0d3
#
_cell.length_a   1.000
_cell.length_b   1.000
_cell.length_c   1.000
_cell.angle_alpha   90.00
_cell.angle_beta   90.00
_cell.angle_gamma   90.00
#
_symmetry.space_group_name_H-M   'P 1'
#
loop_
_entity.id
_entity.type
_entity.pdbx_description
1 polymer ?
#
loop_
_entity_poly.entity_id
_entity_poly.type
_entity_poly.pdbx_seq_one_letter_code
_entity_poly.pdbx_strand_id
1 'polypeptide(L)'
;MAKHPYFFFLILSLLAFTSCKFNPNLQGIGTESFQGTWEEDSVDFQDQKLQYSKHRFRFSCDSVYVTIQTLAKVNMYPDSCFNNGTWTEYAKGTYLTKKDTLIVTATFTKPNFKQKISGCYRIGQYLPAFVIRKNTADSLYLESIQQHLQLKLSLKERTICVQKPLN
;
A
#
# COMPACT_ATOMS: atom_id res chain seq x y z
N MET A 1 -49.58 -27.96 32.60
CA MET A 1 -48.53 -26.99 32.71
C MET A 1 -48.12 -26.53 31.31
N ALA A 2 -48.88 -25.67 30.68
CA ALA A 2 -48.60 -25.11 29.36
C ALA A 2 -48.03 -23.67 29.56
N LYS A 3 -46.70 -23.56 29.60
CA LYS A 3 -46.03 -22.29 29.95
C LYS A 3 -45.38 -21.71 28.72
N HIS A 4 -46.03 -20.68 28.23
CA HIS A 4 -45.45 -19.52 27.50
C HIS A 4 -44.64 -19.79 26.20
N PRO A 5 -45.23 -20.35 25.14
CA PRO A 5 -44.57 -20.41 23.85
C PRO A 5 -44.28 -19.00 23.28
N TYR A 6 -45.12 -18.01 23.64
CA TYR A 6 -44.95 -16.62 23.20
C TYR A 6 -43.68 -15.95 23.73
N PHE A 7 -43.22 -16.32 24.93
CA PHE A 7 -41.97 -15.76 25.49
C PHE A 7 -40.74 -16.24 24.71
N PHE A 8 -40.77 -17.50 24.26
CA PHE A 8 -39.69 -18.05 23.43
C PHE A 8 -39.63 -17.44 22.04
N PHE A 9 -40.82 -17.17 21.43
CA PHE A 9 -40.88 -16.46 20.17
C PHE A 9 -40.42 -14.99 20.26
N LEU A 10 -40.66 -14.32 21.37
CA LEU A 10 -40.25 -12.93 21.61
C LEU A 10 -38.71 -12.87 21.74
N ILE A 11 -38.08 -13.81 22.43
CA ILE A 11 -36.61 -13.85 22.55
C ILE A 11 -35.97 -14.18 21.20
N LEU A 12 -36.53 -15.11 20.43
CA LEU A 12 -36.02 -15.45 19.11
C LEU A 12 -36.14 -14.30 18.12
N SER A 13 -37.20 -13.51 18.22
CA SER A 13 -37.40 -12.31 17.42
C SER A 13 -36.38 -11.20 17.76
N LEU A 14 -36.04 -10.99 19.04
CA LEU A 14 -35.03 -10.02 19.44
C LEU A 14 -33.62 -10.38 18.94
N LEU A 15 -33.29 -11.67 18.86
CA LEU A 15 -31.99 -12.14 18.36
C LEU A 15 -31.83 -11.94 16.83
N ALA A 16 -32.94 -11.90 16.09
CA ALA A 16 -32.91 -11.69 14.65
C ALA A 16 -32.54 -10.24 14.24
N PHE A 17 -32.72 -9.25 15.11
CA PHE A 17 -32.41 -7.85 14.83
C PHE A 17 -30.94 -7.47 15.09
N THR A 18 -30.13 -8.32 15.70
CA THR A 18 -28.73 -8.02 16.01
C THR A 18 -27.74 -8.47 14.93
N SER A 19 -28.20 -9.12 13.86
CA SER A 19 -27.35 -9.82 12.88
C SER A 19 -26.95 -9.00 11.64
N CYS A 20 -27.40 -7.77 11.47
CA CYS A 20 -26.99 -6.95 10.33
C CYS A 20 -25.90 -5.95 10.74
N LYS A 21 -24.63 -6.41 10.87
CA LYS A 21 -23.50 -5.51 10.61
C LYS A 21 -23.44 -5.31 9.11
N PHE A 22 -24.05 -4.23 8.67
CA PHE A 22 -23.86 -3.72 7.31
C PHE A 22 -22.36 -3.52 7.13
N ASN A 23 -21.72 -4.35 6.32
CA ASN A 23 -20.34 -4.13 5.92
C ASN A 23 -20.42 -2.92 4.97
N PRO A 24 -20.01 -1.72 5.37
CA PRO A 24 -20.11 -0.58 4.49
C PRO A 24 -19.26 -0.89 3.26
N ASN A 25 -19.85 -0.85 2.07
CA ASN A 25 -19.15 -1.00 0.80
C ASN A 25 -18.33 0.28 0.52
N LEU A 26 -17.52 0.67 1.52
CA LEU A 26 -16.70 1.86 1.53
C LEU A 26 -15.23 1.46 1.73
N GLN A 27 -14.37 2.23 1.13
CA GLN A 27 -12.95 2.18 1.36
C GLN A 27 -12.62 2.34 2.85
N GLY A 28 -11.67 1.57 3.38
CA GLY A 28 -11.19 1.73 4.76
C GLY A 28 -10.50 3.08 4.97
N ILE A 29 -10.53 3.62 6.19
CA ILE A 29 -9.93 4.93 6.50
C ILE A 29 -8.41 4.94 6.46
N GLY A 30 -7.77 3.76 6.58
CA GLY A 30 -6.31 3.64 6.65
C GLY A 30 -5.71 4.25 7.92
N THR A 31 -4.41 4.54 7.90
CA THR A 31 -3.66 5.15 9.00
C THR A 31 -3.50 6.65 8.75
N GLU A 32 -4.02 7.49 9.65
CA GLU A 32 -4.06 8.95 9.50
C GLU A 32 -2.67 9.55 9.26
N SER A 33 -1.67 9.14 10.05
CA SER A 33 -0.30 9.67 9.95
C SER A 33 0.38 9.38 8.61
N PHE A 34 -0.12 8.40 7.84
CA PHE A 34 0.42 8.07 6.52
C PHE A 34 -0.23 8.85 5.38
N GLN A 35 -1.44 9.42 5.60
CA GLN A 35 -2.20 10.07 4.52
C GLN A 35 -1.39 11.17 3.83
N GLY A 36 -1.12 10.99 2.53
CA GLY A 36 -0.30 11.93 1.76
C GLY A 36 0.65 11.26 0.78
N THR A 37 1.53 12.07 0.21
CA THR A 37 2.59 11.65 -0.72
C THR A 37 3.94 11.76 -0.02
N TRP A 38 4.65 10.64 0.00
CA TRP A 38 5.95 10.47 0.62
C TRP A 38 6.99 10.07 -0.43
N GLU A 39 8.14 10.73 -0.43
CA GLU A 39 9.19 10.47 -1.41
C GLU A 39 10.54 10.20 -0.74
N GLU A 40 11.30 9.32 -1.34
CA GLU A 40 12.68 9.06 -1.00
C GLU A 40 13.58 10.08 -1.71
N ASP A 41 14.15 11.02 -0.97
CA ASP A 41 14.96 12.09 -1.54
C ASP A 41 16.32 11.55 -2.06
N SER A 42 16.92 10.62 -1.31
CA SER A 42 18.20 9.98 -1.63
C SER A 42 18.25 8.53 -1.17
N VAL A 43 19.05 7.74 -1.83
CA VAL A 43 19.35 6.34 -1.43
C VAL A 43 20.77 6.31 -0.87
N ASP A 44 20.95 5.69 0.29
CA ASP A 44 22.26 5.57 0.91
C ASP A 44 23.26 4.88 -0.04
N PHE A 45 24.44 5.47 -0.22
CA PHE A 45 25.51 4.98 -1.10
C PHE A 45 25.07 4.79 -2.57
N GLN A 46 24.15 5.60 -3.07
CA GLN A 46 23.65 5.47 -4.44
C GLN A 46 24.73 5.52 -5.52
N ASP A 47 25.78 6.31 -5.30
CA ASP A 47 26.89 6.47 -6.27
C ASP A 47 27.78 5.21 -6.38
N GLN A 48 27.80 4.39 -5.33
CA GLN A 48 28.56 3.14 -5.28
C GLN A 48 27.77 1.93 -5.81
N LYS A 49 26.45 2.07 -5.97
CA LYS A 49 25.57 0.98 -6.43
C LYS A 49 25.58 0.88 -7.96
N LEU A 50 25.58 -0.35 -8.47
CA LEU A 50 25.35 -0.62 -9.88
C LEU A 50 23.89 -0.39 -10.29
N GLN A 51 22.97 -0.59 -9.35
CA GLN A 51 21.55 -0.32 -9.50
C GLN A 51 20.94 0.09 -8.16
N TYR A 52 20.07 1.08 -8.17
CA TYR A 52 19.27 1.46 -7.02
C TYR A 52 17.89 1.95 -7.45
N SER A 53 16.94 1.95 -6.52
CA SER A 53 15.59 2.44 -6.78
C SER A 53 15.20 3.49 -5.75
N LYS A 54 14.52 4.53 -6.18
CA LYS A 54 13.84 5.52 -5.35
C LYS A 54 12.36 5.24 -5.31
N HIS A 55 11.76 5.41 -4.16
CA HIS A 55 10.36 5.10 -3.92
C HIS A 55 9.55 6.36 -3.65
N ARG A 56 8.35 6.40 -4.22
CA ARG A 56 7.29 7.33 -3.87
C ARG A 56 6.06 6.54 -3.48
N PHE A 57 5.53 6.82 -2.30
CA PHE A 57 4.28 6.25 -1.80
C PHE A 57 3.23 7.35 -1.72
N ARG A 58 2.06 7.12 -2.26
CA ARG A 58 0.89 7.95 -2.03
C ARG A 58 -0.17 7.12 -1.34
N PHE A 59 -0.46 7.49 -0.09
CA PHE A 59 -1.49 6.87 0.72
C PHE A 59 -2.77 7.72 0.66
N SER A 60 -3.89 7.09 0.38
CA SER A 60 -5.22 7.70 0.33
C SER A 60 -6.24 6.73 0.92
N CYS A 61 -6.71 7.05 2.12
CA CYS A 61 -7.46 6.10 2.94
C CYS A 61 -6.65 4.82 3.16
N ASP A 62 -7.18 3.64 2.89
CA ASP A 62 -6.47 2.36 2.95
C ASP A 62 -5.75 1.98 1.64
N SER A 63 -5.88 2.81 0.63
CA SER A 63 -5.22 2.58 -0.66
C SER A 63 -3.80 3.12 -0.68
N VAL A 64 -2.93 2.41 -1.38
CA VAL A 64 -1.55 2.81 -1.64
C VAL A 64 -1.24 2.78 -3.12
N TYR A 65 -0.56 3.81 -3.58
CA TYR A 65 -0.01 3.95 -4.93
C TYR A 65 1.50 4.07 -4.78
N VAL A 66 2.23 3.21 -5.45
CA VAL A 66 3.69 3.15 -5.37
C VAL A 66 4.28 3.46 -6.73
N THR A 67 5.26 4.33 -6.75
CA THR A 67 6.11 4.59 -7.91
C THR A 67 7.54 4.22 -7.52
N ILE A 68 8.19 3.40 -8.33
CA ILE A 68 9.56 2.92 -8.11
C ILE A 68 10.38 3.33 -9.32
N GLN A 69 11.22 4.33 -9.16
CA GLN A 69 12.16 4.77 -10.18
C GLN A 69 13.49 4.06 -9.98
N THR A 70 13.90 3.27 -10.94
CA THR A 70 15.17 2.53 -10.91
C THR A 70 16.18 3.18 -11.83
N LEU A 71 17.42 3.32 -11.33
CA LEU A 71 18.60 3.73 -12.08
C LEU A 71 19.64 2.61 -12.05
N ALA A 72 20.10 2.20 -13.22
CA ALA A 72 21.07 1.13 -13.38
C ALA A 72 22.22 1.56 -14.30
N LYS A 73 23.44 1.29 -13.88
CA LYS A 73 24.69 1.53 -14.66
C LYS A 73 25.00 0.38 -15.60
N VAL A 74 24.39 -0.80 -15.35
CA VAL A 74 24.63 -2.03 -16.06
C VAL A 74 23.32 -2.57 -16.62
N ASN A 75 23.33 -2.99 -17.88
CA ASN A 75 22.14 -3.58 -18.52
C ASN A 75 21.98 -5.04 -18.06
N MET A 76 20.89 -5.29 -17.31
CA MET A 76 20.47 -6.63 -16.84
C MET A 76 19.13 -7.05 -17.47
N TYR A 77 18.63 -6.32 -18.45
CA TYR A 77 17.36 -6.54 -19.15
C TYR A 77 17.58 -6.61 -20.65
N PRO A 78 16.62 -7.13 -21.42
CA PRO A 78 16.65 -6.99 -22.88
C PRO A 78 16.80 -5.52 -23.28
N ASP A 79 17.55 -5.22 -24.34
CA ASP A 79 17.86 -3.84 -24.76
C ASP A 79 16.62 -2.98 -24.97
N SER A 80 15.53 -3.57 -25.46
CA SER A 80 14.23 -2.91 -25.60
C SER A 80 13.61 -2.44 -24.27
N CYS A 81 14.07 -2.97 -23.15
CA CYS A 81 13.58 -2.64 -21.80
C CYS A 81 14.57 -1.81 -20.98
N PHE A 82 15.85 -1.77 -21.36
CA PHE A 82 16.88 -1.12 -20.53
C PHE A 82 16.72 0.40 -20.44
N ASN A 83 16.20 1.03 -21.50
CA ASN A 83 15.88 2.46 -21.55
C ASN A 83 16.98 3.36 -20.98
N ASN A 84 18.23 3.17 -21.44
CA ASN A 84 19.43 3.89 -20.96
C ASN A 84 19.63 3.83 -19.43
N GLY A 85 19.26 2.73 -18.81
CA GLY A 85 19.45 2.52 -17.39
C GLY A 85 18.45 3.22 -16.48
N THR A 86 17.37 3.79 -17.01
CA THR A 86 16.36 4.46 -16.19
C THR A 86 14.97 4.01 -16.56
N TRP A 87 14.21 3.54 -15.58
CA TRP A 87 12.80 3.17 -15.79
C TRP A 87 11.96 3.38 -14.54
N THR A 88 10.66 3.38 -14.74
CA THR A 88 9.70 3.56 -13.65
C THR A 88 8.68 2.43 -13.66
N GLU A 89 8.46 1.85 -12.50
CA GLU A 89 7.41 0.87 -12.24
C GLU A 89 6.36 1.44 -11.31
N TYR A 90 5.15 0.99 -11.47
CA TYR A 90 4.01 1.46 -10.69
C TYR A 90 3.31 0.27 -10.04
N ALA A 91 2.80 0.46 -8.82
CA ALA A 91 1.94 -0.52 -8.17
C ALA A 91 0.77 0.18 -7.47
N LYS A 92 -0.35 -0.52 -7.37
CA LYS A 92 -1.56 -0.02 -6.70
C LYS A 92 -2.19 -1.15 -5.91
N GLY A 93 -2.67 -0.84 -4.73
CA GLY A 93 -3.38 -1.77 -3.87
C GLY A 93 -3.81 -1.13 -2.57
N THR A 94 -3.87 -1.95 -1.54
CA THR A 94 -4.22 -1.54 -0.18
C THR A 94 -3.03 -1.73 0.76
N TYR A 95 -3.09 -1.11 1.91
CA TYR A 95 -2.12 -1.32 2.97
C TYR A 95 -2.82 -1.49 4.33
N LEU A 96 -2.12 -2.15 5.22
CA LEU A 96 -2.52 -2.35 6.60
C LEU A 96 -1.34 -2.06 7.51
N THR A 97 -1.59 -1.35 8.60
CA THR A 97 -0.61 -1.17 9.69
C THR A 97 -0.98 -2.08 10.84
N LYS A 98 -0.05 -2.91 11.28
CA LYS A 98 -0.21 -3.79 12.44
C LYS A 98 0.97 -3.57 13.38
N LYS A 99 0.72 -2.95 14.54
CA LYS A 99 1.77 -2.49 15.47
C LYS A 99 2.77 -1.57 14.72
N ASP A 100 4.02 -1.98 14.65
CA ASP A 100 5.14 -1.31 13.99
C ASP A 100 5.39 -1.76 12.54
N THR A 101 4.46 -2.52 11.94
CA THR A 101 4.64 -3.09 10.61
C THR A 101 3.63 -2.54 9.63
N LEU A 102 4.11 -2.01 8.51
CA LEU A 102 3.34 -1.66 7.32
C LEU A 102 3.35 -2.84 6.35
N ILE A 103 2.18 -3.36 6.03
CA ILE A 103 1.98 -4.45 5.07
C ILE A 103 1.27 -3.88 3.85
N VAL A 104 1.86 -4.05 2.67
CA VAL A 104 1.28 -3.63 1.40
C VAL A 104 0.81 -4.84 0.62
N THR A 105 -0.44 -4.79 0.13
CA THR A 105 -1.01 -5.79 -0.76
C THR A 105 -1.42 -5.08 -2.05
N ALA A 106 -0.57 -5.19 -3.07
CA ALA A 106 -0.72 -4.46 -4.32
C ALA A 106 -0.37 -5.33 -5.52
N THR A 107 -0.60 -4.80 -6.71
CA THR A 107 -0.18 -5.38 -7.98
C THR A 107 0.58 -4.36 -8.81
N PHE A 108 1.55 -4.83 -9.62
CA PHE A 108 2.20 -3.96 -10.61
C PHE A 108 1.22 -3.51 -11.67
N THR A 109 1.31 -2.24 -12.04
CA THR A 109 0.37 -1.58 -12.94
C THR A 109 1.09 -0.83 -14.06
N LYS A 110 0.31 -0.36 -15.02
CA LYS A 110 0.72 0.66 -16.00
C LYS A 110 0.83 2.02 -15.31
N PRO A 111 1.43 3.06 -15.93
CA PRO A 111 1.53 4.40 -15.34
C PRO A 111 0.19 5.02 -14.91
N ASN A 112 -0.91 4.63 -15.54
CA ASN A 112 -2.28 5.08 -15.21
C ASN A 112 -2.96 4.24 -14.12
N PHE A 113 -2.18 3.40 -13.41
CA PHE A 113 -2.63 2.49 -12.36
C PHE A 113 -3.69 1.46 -12.81
N LYS A 114 -3.80 1.18 -14.11
CA LYS A 114 -4.56 0.04 -14.64
C LYS A 114 -3.69 -1.21 -14.65
N GLN A 115 -4.32 -2.38 -14.59
CA GLN A 115 -3.63 -3.67 -14.54
C GLN A 115 -2.57 -3.81 -15.64
N LYS A 116 -1.39 -4.31 -15.27
CA LYS A 116 -0.29 -4.66 -16.17
C LYS A 116 -0.24 -6.19 -16.30
N ILE A 117 -0.45 -6.70 -17.50
CA ILE A 117 -0.47 -8.14 -17.79
C ILE A 117 0.77 -8.61 -18.55
N SER A 118 1.52 -7.69 -19.15
CA SER A 118 2.73 -7.98 -19.95
C SER A 118 3.61 -6.73 -20.07
N GLY A 119 4.78 -6.87 -20.66
CA GLY A 119 5.73 -5.81 -20.93
C GLY A 119 7.00 -5.92 -20.08
N CYS A 120 7.84 -4.88 -20.13
CA CYS A 120 9.11 -4.82 -19.41
C CYS A 120 8.92 -4.80 -17.91
N TYR A 121 9.91 -5.31 -17.18
CA TYR A 121 10.04 -5.31 -15.72
C TYR A 121 8.98 -6.17 -15.02
N ARG A 122 8.75 -5.90 -13.72
CA ARG A 122 7.89 -6.70 -12.85
C ARG A 122 6.42 -6.63 -13.26
N ILE A 123 5.75 -7.76 -13.17
CA ILE A 123 4.30 -7.93 -13.31
C ILE A 123 3.79 -8.76 -12.14
N GLY A 124 2.47 -8.81 -11.95
CA GLY A 124 1.85 -9.59 -10.88
C GLY A 124 1.86 -8.84 -9.54
N GLN A 125 2.07 -9.57 -8.46
CA GLN A 125 1.91 -9.06 -7.11
C GLN A 125 3.11 -8.22 -6.65
N TYR A 126 2.80 -7.19 -5.83
CA TYR A 126 3.75 -6.38 -5.09
C TYR A 126 3.35 -6.43 -3.60
N LEU A 127 4.05 -7.25 -2.82
CA LEU A 127 3.69 -7.61 -1.45
C LEU A 127 4.82 -7.30 -0.44
N PRO A 128 5.34 -6.07 -0.37
CA PRO A 128 6.36 -5.76 0.62
C PRO A 128 5.75 -5.61 2.01
N ALA A 129 6.56 -5.95 3.00
CA ALA A 129 6.32 -5.63 4.39
C ALA A 129 7.50 -4.83 4.95
N PHE A 130 7.18 -3.80 5.73
CA PHE A 130 8.19 -2.88 6.29
C PHE A 130 8.00 -2.73 7.79
N VAL A 131 9.10 -2.74 8.53
CA VAL A 131 9.11 -2.25 9.90
C VAL A 131 9.15 -0.72 9.87
N ILE A 132 8.25 -0.09 10.61
CA ILE A 132 8.18 1.37 10.76
C ILE A 132 9.22 1.78 11.81
N ARG A 133 10.33 2.34 11.37
CA ARG A 133 11.41 2.79 12.26
C ARG A 133 11.20 4.21 12.78
N LYS A 134 10.54 5.05 11.99
CA LYS A 134 10.17 6.42 12.35
C LYS A 134 8.89 6.81 11.63
N ASN A 135 7.99 7.50 12.33
CA ASN A 135 6.78 8.09 11.77
C ASN A 135 6.51 9.41 12.49
N THR A 136 6.85 10.50 11.84
CA THR A 136 6.63 11.88 12.33
C THR A 136 5.76 12.65 11.35
N ALA A 137 5.50 13.92 11.61
CA ALA A 137 4.68 14.75 10.73
C ALA A 137 5.24 14.87 9.30
N ASP A 138 6.56 14.79 9.13
CA ASP A 138 7.28 15.06 7.89
C ASP A 138 8.23 13.94 7.44
N SER A 139 8.47 12.93 8.28
CA SER A 139 9.45 11.87 8.03
C SER A 139 8.87 10.49 8.31
N LEU A 140 9.03 9.58 7.35
CA LEU A 140 8.62 8.18 7.45
C LEU A 140 9.80 7.28 7.07
N TYR A 141 10.35 6.54 8.06
CA TYR A 141 11.46 5.61 7.85
C TYR A 141 10.93 4.19 7.91
N LEU A 142 11.11 3.47 6.83
CA LEU A 142 10.65 2.10 6.62
C LEU A 142 11.85 1.19 6.38
N GLU A 143 11.85 0.01 6.99
CA GLU A 143 12.85 -1.02 6.74
C GLU A 143 12.17 -2.26 6.16
N SER A 144 12.53 -2.63 4.93
CA SER A 144 12.00 -3.82 4.27
C SER A 144 12.37 -5.09 5.02
N ILE A 145 11.38 -5.88 5.40
CA ILE A 145 11.60 -7.15 6.10
C ILE A 145 12.31 -8.17 5.19
N GLN A 146 11.99 -8.16 3.89
CA GLN A 146 12.53 -9.13 2.93
C GLN A 146 13.94 -8.78 2.45
N GLN A 147 14.27 -7.49 2.34
CA GLN A 147 15.51 -7.03 1.70
C GLN A 147 16.43 -6.27 2.63
N HIS A 148 16.00 -6.00 3.88
CA HIS A 148 16.71 -5.15 4.86
C HIS A 148 17.10 -3.76 4.30
N LEU A 149 16.36 -3.31 3.28
CA LEU A 149 16.54 -2.01 2.66
C LEU A 149 15.83 -0.95 3.51
N GLN A 150 16.55 0.12 3.84
CA GLN A 150 15.97 1.26 4.53
C GLN A 150 15.50 2.30 3.52
N LEU A 151 14.25 2.72 3.66
CA LEU A 151 13.63 3.80 2.90
C LEU A 151 13.45 5.00 3.84
N LYS A 152 14.10 6.10 3.53
CA LYS A 152 13.97 7.37 4.26
C LYS A 152 13.11 8.31 3.44
N LEU A 153 11.87 8.44 3.80
CA LEU A 153 10.87 9.17 3.05
C LEU A 153 10.55 10.50 3.74
N SER A 154 10.47 11.57 2.95
CA SER A 154 9.97 12.88 3.36
C SER A 154 8.56 13.11 2.83
N LEU A 155 7.74 13.80 3.62
CA LEU A 155 6.40 14.19 3.21
C LEU A 155 6.49 15.30 2.17
N LYS A 156 5.85 15.10 1.01
CA LYS A 156 5.73 16.13 -0.05
C LYS A 156 4.37 16.81 -0.04
N GLU A 157 3.33 16.04 0.28
CA GLU A 157 1.96 16.54 0.29
C GLU A 157 1.14 15.79 1.33
N ARG A 158 0.42 16.50 2.17
CA ARG A 158 -0.55 15.92 3.12
C ARG A 158 -1.93 15.85 2.47
N THR A 159 -2.61 14.73 2.62
CA THR A 159 -3.98 14.55 2.16
C THR A 159 -4.89 14.12 3.30
N ILE A 160 -6.20 14.35 3.14
CA ILE A 160 -7.22 13.86 4.06
C ILE A 160 -7.93 12.69 3.38
N CYS A 161 -8.21 11.63 4.14
CA CYS A 161 -8.97 10.52 3.63
C CYS A 161 -10.43 10.94 3.37
N VAL A 162 -10.86 10.82 2.12
CA VAL A 162 -12.26 10.89 1.72
C VAL A 162 -12.64 9.51 1.19
N GLN A 163 -13.33 8.72 2.01
CA GLN A 163 -13.72 7.35 1.68
C GLN A 163 -14.59 7.31 0.41
N LYS A 164 -14.27 6.40 -0.48
CA LYS A 164 -15.03 6.15 -1.70
C LYS A 164 -15.78 4.82 -1.62
N PRO A 165 -16.94 4.69 -2.28
CA PRO A 165 -17.58 3.40 -2.46
C PRO A 165 -16.62 2.42 -3.16
N LEU A 166 -16.65 1.17 -2.72
CA LEU A 166 -15.97 0.06 -3.40
C LEU A 166 -16.95 -0.48 -4.45
N ASN A 167 -16.74 -0.15 -5.71
CA ASN A 167 -17.51 -0.68 -6.85
C ASN A 167 -16.81 -1.91 -7.44
#